data_5c99ee592f54f5337bd3f017576b5b40
#
_entry.id   5c99ee592f54f5337bd3f017576b5b40
#
_cell.length_a   1.000
_cell.length_b   1.000
_cell.length_c   1.000
_cell.angle_alpha   90.00
_cell.angle_beta   90.00
_cell.angle_gamma   90.00
#
_symmetry.space_group_name_H-M   'P 1'
#
loop_
_entity.id
_entity.type
_entity.pdbx_description
1 polymer ?
#
loop_
_entity_poly.entity_id
_entity_poly.type
_entity_poly.pdbx_seq_one_letter_code
_entity_poly.pdbx_strand_id
1 'polypeptide(L)'
;MKERISQVIVVEGRDDTANLKRYFDVETYETRGSAINEQDLERIQRLHQRHGVIVFTDPDFNGERIRRMIMTAIPTVQHAFLKRDEAVPKSKTKGRSLGIEHASYEDLKTALAQVTEQFEHESQFDISRSDLIRLGFLAGADSRKRREYLGEVLRIGYSNGKQLLKRLELFGVTLAEVEEAMKSYE
;
A
#
# COMPACT_ATOMS: atom_id res chain seq x y z
N MET A 1 10.48 5.03 25.46
CA MET A 1 11.43 4.85 24.34
C MET A 1 10.59 4.57 23.10
N LYS A 2 10.87 5.19 21.95
CA LYS A 2 10.13 4.92 20.70
C LYS A 2 10.55 3.57 20.15
N GLU A 3 9.60 2.85 19.56
CA GLU A 3 9.89 1.60 18.85
C GLU A 3 10.77 1.90 17.62
N ARG A 4 11.85 1.14 17.46
CA ARG A 4 12.80 1.30 16.36
C ARG A 4 12.38 0.45 15.15
N ILE A 5 12.34 1.10 14.00
CA ILE A 5 12.15 0.45 12.69
C ILE A 5 13.47 0.53 11.94
N SER A 6 14.03 -0.61 11.60
CA SER A 6 15.37 -0.69 10.97
C SER A 6 15.33 -0.36 9.47
N GLN A 7 14.22 -0.61 8.80
CA GLN A 7 14.03 -0.28 7.39
C GLN A 7 13.80 1.21 7.22
N VAL A 8 14.18 1.72 6.05
CA VAL A 8 13.82 3.08 5.63
C VAL A 8 12.38 3.07 5.10
N ILE A 9 11.56 4.00 5.57
CA ILE A 9 10.18 4.16 5.09
C ILE A 9 10.14 5.22 4.00
N VAL A 10 9.69 4.84 2.80
CA VAL A 10 9.44 5.77 1.70
C VAL A 10 8.05 6.35 1.84
N VAL A 11 7.96 7.67 1.95
CA VAL A 11 6.74 8.47 2.11
C VAL A 11 6.66 9.57 1.06
N GLU A 12 5.52 10.26 0.96
CA GLU A 12 5.34 11.32 -0.04
C GLU A 12 5.93 12.65 0.41
N GLY A 13 5.76 13.04 1.68
CA GLY A 13 6.11 14.37 2.14
C GLY A 13 6.60 14.47 3.58
N ARG A 14 6.89 15.72 3.96
CA ARG A 14 7.45 16.08 5.27
C ARG A 14 6.48 15.84 6.42
N ASP A 15 5.18 16.01 6.20
CA ASP A 15 4.16 15.82 7.22
C ASP A 15 4.00 14.34 7.57
N ASP A 16 4.14 13.44 6.59
CA ASP A 16 4.20 12.00 6.81
C ASP A 16 5.40 11.61 7.66
N THR A 17 6.59 12.14 7.28
CA THR A 17 7.82 11.96 8.06
C THR A 17 7.64 12.45 9.50
N ALA A 18 7.06 13.63 9.68
CA ALA A 18 6.85 14.21 11.01
C ALA A 18 5.93 13.34 11.86
N ASN A 19 4.85 12.81 11.29
CA ASN A 19 3.92 11.94 12.00
C ASN A 19 4.56 10.59 12.37
N LEU A 20 5.29 9.96 11.45
CA LEU A 20 6.02 8.72 11.74
C LEU A 20 7.07 8.92 12.84
N LYS A 21 7.91 9.95 12.74
CA LYS A 21 8.95 10.25 13.72
C LYS A 21 8.40 10.70 15.08
N ARG A 22 7.14 11.11 15.17
CA ARG A 22 6.46 11.37 16.45
C ARG A 22 6.38 10.11 17.30
N TYR A 23 6.13 8.95 16.67
CA TYR A 23 5.83 7.70 17.35
C TYR A 23 6.96 6.67 17.29
N PHE A 24 7.75 6.68 16.23
CA PHE A 24 8.79 5.68 15.96
C PHE A 24 10.18 6.32 15.85
N ASP A 25 11.20 5.52 16.17
CA ASP A 25 12.59 5.80 15.81
C ASP A 25 12.85 5.19 14.43
N VAL A 26 12.77 6.02 13.39
CA VAL A 26 12.75 5.57 11.99
C VAL A 26 13.38 6.59 11.06
N GLU A 27 14.04 6.10 10.02
CA GLU A 27 14.49 6.92 8.90
C GLU A 27 13.47 6.89 7.75
N THR A 28 13.30 8.03 7.10
CA THR A 28 12.34 8.18 5.99
C THR A 28 13.03 8.72 4.74
N TYR A 29 12.49 8.36 3.59
CA TYR A 29 12.81 8.96 2.30
C TYR A 29 11.55 9.61 1.72
N GLU A 30 11.61 10.91 1.43
CA GLU A 30 10.48 11.67 0.89
C GLU A 30 10.57 11.77 -0.63
N THR A 31 9.52 11.35 -1.34
CA THR A 31 9.47 11.42 -2.81
C THR A 31 9.13 12.82 -3.32
N ARG A 32 8.74 13.74 -2.43
CA ARG A 32 8.38 15.14 -2.72
C ARG A 32 7.25 15.28 -3.75
N GLY A 33 6.20 14.49 -3.59
CA GLY A 33 5.03 14.49 -4.45
C GLY A 33 5.14 13.52 -5.62
N SER A 34 4.35 13.75 -6.67
CA SER A 34 4.17 12.82 -7.80
C SER A 34 5.35 12.70 -8.77
N ALA A 35 6.39 13.48 -8.58
CA ALA A 35 7.50 13.62 -9.52
C ALA A 35 8.71 12.72 -9.19
N ILE A 36 8.43 11.47 -8.78
CA ILE A 36 9.49 10.47 -8.62
C ILE A 36 10.17 10.23 -9.97
N ASN A 37 11.50 10.31 -9.98
CA ASN A 37 12.33 10.16 -11.17
C ASN A 37 13.32 8.99 -11.03
N GLU A 38 14.13 8.75 -12.06
CA GLU A 38 15.13 7.67 -12.06
C GLU A 38 16.14 7.81 -10.92
N GLN A 39 16.56 9.04 -10.59
CA GLN A 39 17.50 9.27 -9.49
C GLN A 39 16.88 8.91 -8.13
N ASP A 40 15.58 9.16 -7.94
CA ASP A 40 14.88 8.74 -6.75
C ASP A 40 14.83 7.21 -6.65
N LEU A 41 14.53 6.53 -7.75
CA LEU A 41 14.51 5.06 -7.79
C LEU A 41 15.90 4.47 -7.50
N GLU A 42 16.97 5.04 -8.04
CA GLU A 42 18.34 4.62 -7.73
C GLU A 42 18.69 4.80 -6.25
N ARG A 43 18.28 5.92 -5.64
CA ARG A 43 18.49 6.17 -4.20
C ARG A 43 17.72 5.20 -3.34
N ILE A 44 16.46 4.96 -3.67
CA ILE A 44 15.61 3.99 -2.97
C ILE A 44 16.20 2.58 -3.09
N GLN A 45 16.70 2.20 -4.25
CA GLN A 45 17.36 0.92 -4.47
C GLN A 45 18.60 0.76 -3.57
N ARG A 46 19.46 1.78 -3.47
CA ARG A 46 20.62 1.75 -2.57
C ARG A 46 20.22 1.62 -1.10
N LEU A 47 19.18 2.36 -0.69
CA LEU A 47 18.63 2.26 0.67
C LEU A 47 18.08 0.87 0.93
N HIS A 48 17.38 0.29 -0.05
CA HIS A 48 16.82 -1.06 0.06
C HIS A 48 17.90 -2.12 0.23
N GLN A 49 18.99 -2.04 -0.53
CA GLN A 49 20.12 -2.96 -0.42
C GLN A 49 20.83 -2.91 0.94
N ARG A 50 20.83 -1.74 1.59
CA ARG A 50 21.53 -1.54 2.88
C ARG A 50 20.65 -1.81 4.10
N HIS A 51 19.40 -1.40 4.06
CA HIS A 51 18.53 -1.32 5.24
C HIS A 51 17.21 -2.05 5.05
N GLY A 52 16.85 -2.41 3.82
CA GLY A 52 15.48 -2.72 3.47
C GLY A 52 14.64 -1.44 3.35
N VAL A 53 13.60 -1.49 2.54
CA VAL A 53 12.67 -0.38 2.33
C VAL A 53 11.24 -0.84 2.50
N ILE A 54 10.46 -0.04 3.20
CA ILE A 54 9.00 -0.16 3.28
C ILE A 54 8.42 1.03 2.50
N VAL A 55 7.64 0.77 1.47
CA VAL A 55 6.87 1.80 0.76
C VAL A 55 5.57 2.05 1.51
N PHE A 56 5.40 3.27 2.00
CA PHE A 56 4.25 3.67 2.76
C PHE A 56 3.73 5.01 2.22
N THR A 57 2.81 4.95 1.27
CA THR A 57 2.23 6.09 0.58
C THR A 57 0.76 6.23 0.94
N ASP A 58 0.19 7.41 0.70
CA ASP A 58 -1.20 7.71 1.00
C ASP A 58 -2.16 6.81 0.21
N PRO A 59 -3.33 6.46 0.77
CA PRO A 59 -4.33 5.63 0.10
C PRO A 59 -5.14 6.45 -0.92
N ASP A 60 -4.47 7.15 -1.80
CA ASP A 60 -5.04 7.95 -2.88
C ASP A 60 -4.41 7.60 -4.24
N PHE A 61 -4.86 8.27 -5.29
CA PHE A 61 -4.37 8.03 -6.65
C PHE A 61 -2.87 8.30 -6.79
N ASN A 62 -2.40 9.38 -6.18
CA ASN A 62 -0.98 9.78 -6.26
C ASN A 62 -0.08 8.80 -5.51
N GLY A 63 -0.46 8.45 -4.29
CA GLY A 63 0.27 7.46 -3.49
C GLY A 63 0.35 6.10 -4.17
N GLU A 64 -0.73 5.66 -4.80
CA GLU A 64 -0.75 4.41 -5.56
C GLU A 64 0.13 4.47 -6.81
N ARG A 65 0.20 5.62 -7.49
CA ARG A 65 1.09 5.83 -8.63
C ARG A 65 2.56 5.71 -8.22
N ILE A 66 2.95 6.39 -7.15
CA ILE A 66 4.33 6.33 -6.61
C ILE A 66 4.68 4.90 -6.22
N ARG A 67 3.80 4.24 -5.47
CA ARG A 67 3.97 2.85 -5.05
C ARG A 67 4.22 1.93 -6.24
N ARG A 68 3.43 2.06 -7.29
CA ARG A 68 3.55 1.25 -8.50
C ARG A 68 4.88 1.47 -9.22
N MET A 69 5.35 2.71 -9.30
CA MET A 69 6.66 3.02 -9.90
C MET A 69 7.79 2.35 -9.13
N ILE A 70 7.79 2.45 -7.80
CA ILE A 70 8.81 1.81 -6.96
C ILE A 70 8.72 0.29 -7.05
N MET A 71 7.51 -0.27 -6.96
CA MET A 71 7.26 -1.70 -7.03
C MET A 71 7.73 -2.33 -8.35
N THR A 72 7.58 -1.60 -9.46
CA THR A 72 8.04 -2.05 -10.78
C THR A 72 9.57 -2.03 -10.90
N ALA A 73 10.21 -0.99 -10.36
CA ALA A 73 11.65 -0.84 -10.42
C ALA A 73 12.41 -1.72 -9.40
N ILE A 74 11.81 -1.93 -8.23
CA ILE A 74 12.43 -2.64 -7.10
C ILE A 74 11.40 -3.63 -6.53
N PRO A 75 11.23 -4.82 -7.14
CA PRO A 75 10.16 -5.77 -6.78
C PRO A 75 10.22 -6.31 -5.35
N THR A 76 11.41 -6.26 -4.71
CA THR A 76 11.64 -6.83 -3.38
C THR A 76 11.37 -5.87 -2.21
N VAL A 77 10.90 -4.65 -2.46
CA VAL A 77 10.50 -3.73 -1.38
C VAL A 77 9.25 -4.24 -0.67
N GLN A 78 9.20 -3.95 0.63
CA GLN A 78 8.01 -4.21 1.44
C GLN A 78 6.99 -3.07 1.28
N HIS A 79 5.73 -3.36 1.54
CA HIS A 79 4.65 -2.40 1.42
C HIS A 79 3.81 -2.34 2.70
N ALA A 80 3.57 -1.13 3.20
CA ALA A 80 2.59 -0.86 4.24
C ALA A 80 1.39 -0.11 3.63
N PHE A 81 0.20 -0.38 4.12
CA PHE A 81 -1.05 0.20 3.63
C PHE A 81 -1.89 0.73 4.78
N LEU A 82 -2.35 1.98 4.66
CA LEU A 82 -3.46 2.51 5.45
C LEU A 82 -4.78 2.26 4.75
N LYS A 83 -5.83 2.00 5.51
CA LYS A 83 -7.20 2.11 5.03
C LYS A 83 -7.55 3.59 4.85
N ARG A 84 -8.53 3.88 3.99
CA ARG A 84 -8.92 5.27 3.71
C ARG A 84 -9.47 5.99 4.94
N ASP A 85 -10.23 5.31 5.78
CA ASP A 85 -10.76 5.85 7.03
C ASP A 85 -9.67 6.12 8.08
N GLU A 86 -8.59 5.34 8.08
CA GLU A 86 -7.41 5.56 8.93
C GLU A 86 -6.60 6.80 8.52
N ALA A 87 -6.69 7.22 7.25
CA ALA A 87 -5.96 8.34 6.67
C ALA A 87 -6.74 9.67 6.64
N VAL A 88 -7.97 9.70 7.16
CA VAL A 88 -8.82 10.89 7.18
C VAL A 88 -8.46 11.80 8.37
N PRO A 89 -8.40 13.15 8.17
CA PRO A 89 -8.20 14.08 9.27
C PRO A 89 -9.28 13.95 10.33
N LYS A 90 -8.90 13.81 11.59
CA LYS A 90 -9.84 13.76 12.75
C LYS A 90 -10.44 15.12 13.07
N SER A 91 -9.88 16.21 12.54
CA SER A 91 -10.38 17.58 12.73
C SER A 91 -11.08 18.09 11.47
N LYS A 92 -12.29 18.60 11.63
CA LYS A 92 -13.09 19.22 10.54
C LYS A 92 -12.43 20.45 9.90
N THR A 93 -11.40 21.01 10.52
CA THR A 93 -10.68 22.22 10.07
C THR A 93 -9.50 21.92 9.13
N LYS A 94 -9.04 20.68 9.07
CA LYS A 94 -7.99 20.25 8.13
C LYS A 94 -8.64 19.58 6.94
N GLY A 95 -8.81 20.24 5.84
CA GLY A 95 -9.30 19.80 4.53
C GLY A 95 -9.63 18.31 4.32
N ARG A 96 -10.02 17.94 3.12
CA ARG A 96 -10.39 16.54 2.78
C ARG A 96 -9.21 15.69 2.26
N SER A 97 -7.97 16.08 2.53
CA SER A 97 -6.81 15.28 2.11
C SER A 97 -6.74 13.98 2.91
N LEU A 98 -6.50 12.88 2.22
CA LEU A 98 -6.12 11.62 2.84
C LEU A 98 -4.61 11.60 3.01
N GLY A 99 -4.11 11.13 4.16
CA GLY A 99 -2.67 11.08 4.33
C GLY A 99 -2.20 10.36 5.59
N ILE A 100 -0.99 9.83 5.52
CA ILE A 100 -0.27 9.23 6.64
C ILE A 100 -0.12 10.26 7.78
N GLU A 101 -0.02 11.53 7.44
CA GLU A 101 0.05 12.64 8.39
C GLU A 101 -1.12 12.71 9.37
N HIS A 102 -2.27 12.12 9.03
CA HIS A 102 -3.49 12.11 9.84
C HIS A 102 -3.70 10.83 10.65
N ALA A 103 -2.92 9.78 10.37
CA ALA A 103 -3.07 8.48 11.00
C ALA A 103 -2.68 8.51 12.48
N SER A 104 -3.40 7.74 13.30
CA SER A 104 -3.07 7.55 14.70
C SER A 104 -1.86 6.62 14.88
N TYR A 105 -1.32 6.60 16.10
CA TYR A 105 -0.27 5.63 16.45
C TYR A 105 -0.69 4.18 16.18
N GLU A 106 -1.90 3.82 16.57
CA GLU A 106 -2.42 2.46 16.41
C GLU A 106 -2.60 2.08 14.93
N ASP A 107 -3.08 3.03 14.10
CA ASP A 107 -3.23 2.81 12.66
C ASP A 107 -1.86 2.60 11.99
N LEU A 108 -0.89 3.45 12.32
CA LEU A 108 0.49 3.34 11.81
C LEU A 108 1.15 2.05 12.26
N LYS A 109 1.02 1.70 13.54
CA LYS A 109 1.57 0.47 14.11
C LYS A 109 0.99 -0.77 13.44
N THR A 110 -0.33 -0.81 13.25
CA THR A 110 -1.01 -1.91 12.57
C THR A 110 -0.55 -2.05 11.13
N ALA A 111 -0.48 -0.93 10.39
CA ALA A 111 -0.03 -0.93 9.01
C ALA A 111 1.42 -1.43 8.87
N LEU A 112 2.31 -0.98 9.75
CA LEU A 112 3.73 -1.39 9.74
C LEU A 112 3.97 -2.81 10.25
N ALA A 113 3.09 -3.34 11.12
CA ALA A 113 3.14 -4.73 11.55
C ALA A 113 2.62 -5.71 10.47
N GLN A 114 1.82 -5.24 9.54
CA GLN A 114 1.19 -6.03 8.47
C GLN A 114 1.76 -5.70 7.09
N VAL A 115 3.08 -5.47 7.02
CA VAL A 115 3.74 -5.25 5.73
C VAL A 115 3.60 -6.48 4.83
N THR A 116 3.35 -6.21 3.55
CA THR A 116 3.27 -7.23 2.51
C THR A 116 4.48 -7.12 1.58
N GLU A 117 4.89 -8.26 1.05
CA GLU A 117 5.99 -8.36 0.09
C GLU A 117 5.43 -8.88 -1.24
N GLN A 118 6.10 -8.52 -2.33
CA GLN A 118 5.86 -9.21 -3.59
C GLN A 118 6.49 -10.59 -3.52
N PHE A 119 5.75 -11.59 -3.95
CA PHE A 119 6.29 -12.93 -4.08
C PHE A 119 7.10 -13.06 -5.38
N GLU A 120 8.34 -13.53 -5.27
CA GLU A 120 9.08 -14.02 -6.43
C GLU A 120 8.42 -15.34 -6.88
N HIS A 121 8.13 -15.41 -8.17
CA HIS A 121 7.30 -16.45 -8.77
C HIS A 121 7.82 -17.88 -8.55
N GLU A 122 7.15 -18.67 -7.72
CA GLU A 122 7.11 -20.14 -7.86
C GLU A 122 5.77 -20.76 -7.40
N SER A 123 4.79 -19.97 -6.97
CA SER A 123 3.48 -20.50 -6.60
C SER A 123 2.54 -20.56 -7.81
N GLN A 124 1.82 -21.65 -7.94
CA GLN A 124 0.72 -21.76 -8.89
C GLN A 124 -0.34 -20.72 -8.53
N PHE A 125 -0.32 -19.59 -9.23
CA PHE A 125 -1.37 -18.59 -9.12
C PHE A 125 -2.68 -19.17 -9.64
N ASP A 126 -3.69 -19.22 -8.79
CA ASP A 126 -4.93 -19.98 -9.01
C ASP A 126 -6.14 -19.13 -9.40
N ILE A 127 -5.96 -17.81 -9.52
CA ILE A 127 -7.04 -16.88 -9.86
C ILE A 127 -7.06 -16.60 -11.36
N SER A 128 -8.21 -16.81 -11.97
CA SER A 128 -8.45 -16.47 -13.38
C SER A 128 -9.26 -15.16 -13.53
N ARG A 129 -9.23 -14.61 -14.75
CA ARG A 129 -10.11 -13.50 -15.11
C ARG A 129 -11.60 -13.85 -14.92
N SER A 130 -11.97 -15.11 -15.18
CA SER A 130 -13.34 -15.60 -15.00
C SER A 130 -13.77 -15.55 -13.53
N ASP A 131 -12.86 -15.86 -12.61
CA ASP A 131 -13.13 -15.76 -11.17
C ASP A 131 -13.39 -14.30 -10.76
N LEU A 132 -12.61 -13.36 -11.28
CA LEU A 132 -12.82 -11.93 -11.00
C LEU A 132 -14.16 -11.42 -11.55
N ILE A 133 -14.63 -11.94 -12.69
CA ILE A 133 -15.96 -11.63 -13.21
C ILE A 133 -17.03 -12.23 -12.30
N ARG A 134 -16.93 -13.51 -11.96
CA ARG A 134 -17.84 -14.24 -11.08
C ARG A 134 -18.00 -13.55 -9.71
N LEU A 135 -16.90 -13.05 -9.15
CA LEU A 135 -16.87 -12.37 -7.87
C LEU A 135 -17.26 -10.88 -7.95
N GLY A 136 -17.62 -10.38 -9.14
CA GLY A 136 -18.11 -9.02 -9.33
C GLY A 136 -17.04 -7.92 -9.32
N PHE A 137 -15.78 -8.26 -9.53
CA PHE A 137 -14.69 -7.26 -9.53
C PHE A 137 -14.51 -6.54 -10.87
N LEU A 138 -14.92 -7.14 -11.99
CA LEU A 138 -14.68 -6.61 -13.34
C LEU A 138 -15.94 -6.07 -14.03
N ALA A 139 -17.12 -6.48 -13.57
CA ALA A 139 -18.39 -6.08 -14.14
C ALA A 139 -19.41 -5.78 -13.03
N GLY A 140 -20.37 -4.88 -13.31
CA GLY A 140 -21.41 -4.49 -12.38
C GLY A 140 -21.17 -3.14 -11.71
N ALA A 141 -22.24 -2.55 -11.18
CA ALA A 141 -22.25 -1.21 -10.59
C ALA A 141 -21.30 -1.09 -9.37
N ASP A 142 -21.14 -2.17 -8.61
CA ASP A 142 -20.33 -2.21 -7.39
C ASP A 142 -18.88 -2.66 -7.61
N SER A 143 -18.49 -2.97 -8.84
CA SER A 143 -17.18 -3.56 -9.13
C SER A 143 -16.01 -2.72 -8.59
N ARG A 144 -16.13 -1.40 -8.66
CA ARG A 144 -15.11 -0.48 -8.11
C ARG A 144 -15.05 -0.57 -6.59
N LYS A 145 -16.17 -0.52 -5.90
CA LYS A 145 -16.25 -0.61 -4.44
C LYS A 145 -15.73 -1.96 -3.93
N ARG A 146 -16.05 -3.05 -4.64
CA ARG A 146 -15.51 -4.38 -4.33
C ARG A 146 -13.99 -4.42 -4.42
N ARG A 147 -13.39 -3.79 -5.45
CA ARG A 147 -11.93 -3.70 -5.57
C ARG A 147 -11.30 -2.81 -4.49
N GLU A 148 -11.94 -1.70 -4.15
CA GLU A 148 -11.49 -0.84 -3.04
C GLU A 148 -11.49 -1.62 -1.71
N TYR A 149 -12.58 -2.30 -1.41
CA TYR A 149 -12.72 -3.12 -0.21
C TYR A 149 -11.67 -4.25 -0.16
N LEU A 150 -11.54 -5.01 -1.25
CA LEU A 150 -10.55 -6.11 -1.32
C LEU A 150 -9.13 -5.60 -1.10
N GLY A 151 -8.75 -4.49 -1.74
CA GLY A 151 -7.43 -3.89 -1.59
C GLY A 151 -7.12 -3.45 -0.17
N GLU A 152 -8.13 -2.98 0.57
CA GLU A 152 -8.00 -2.60 1.98
C GLU A 152 -7.91 -3.83 2.89
N VAL A 153 -8.79 -4.79 2.73
CA VAL A 153 -8.83 -5.99 3.59
C VAL A 153 -7.57 -6.83 3.45
N LEU A 154 -7.12 -7.05 2.22
CA LEU A 154 -5.89 -7.81 1.94
C LEU A 154 -4.61 -6.97 2.09
N ARG A 155 -4.73 -5.68 2.37
CA ARG A 155 -3.61 -4.73 2.47
C ARG A 155 -2.65 -4.79 1.27
N ILE A 156 -3.23 -4.81 0.07
CA ILE A 156 -2.49 -4.81 -1.19
C ILE A 156 -2.70 -3.52 -2.01
N GLY A 157 -3.47 -2.57 -1.47
CA GLY A 157 -3.82 -1.30 -2.11
C GLY A 157 -4.85 -1.44 -3.22
N TYR A 158 -5.34 -0.30 -3.71
CA TYR A 158 -6.34 -0.28 -4.77
C TYR A 158 -5.76 -0.64 -6.13
N SER A 159 -6.52 -1.41 -6.89
CA SER A 159 -6.25 -1.69 -8.30
C SER A 159 -7.51 -1.47 -9.14
N ASN A 160 -7.34 -0.96 -10.36
CA ASN A 160 -8.43 -0.94 -11.33
C ASN A 160 -8.67 -2.35 -11.91
N GLY A 161 -9.76 -2.51 -12.68
CA GLY A 161 -10.13 -3.84 -13.22
C GLY A 161 -9.08 -4.48 -14.12
N LYS A 162 -8.27 -3.68 -14.82
CA LYS A 162 -7.20 -4.20 -15.70
C LYS A 162 -5.97 -4.65 -14.90
N GLN A 163 -5.76 -4.11 -13.72
CA GLN A 163 -4.57 -4.32 -12.91
C GLN A 163 -4.78 -5.32 -11.76
N LEU A 164 -6.03 -5.60 -11.39
CA LEU A 164 -6.34 -6.40 -10.22
C LEU A 164 -5.70 -7.79 -10.27
N LEU A 165 -5.86 -8.50 -11.38
CA LEU A 165 -5.31 -9.86 -11.55
C LEU A 165 -3.80 -9.88 -11.30
N LYS A 166 -3.07 -8.95 -11.94
CA LYS A 166 -1.64 -8.83 -11.76
C LYS A 166 -1.24 -8.44 -10.33
N ARG A 167 -2.04 -7.60 -9.66
CA ARG A 167 -1.78 -7.22 -8.27
C ARG A 167 -1.93 -8.43 -7.34
N LEU A 168 -2.98 -9.22 -7.50
CA LEU A 168 -3.19 -10.44 -6.74
C LEU A 168 -2.06 -11.44 -6.96
N GLU A 169 -1.62 -11.62 -8.21
CA GLU A 169 -0.47 -12.46 -8.55
C GLU A 169 0.82 -11.99 -7.88
N LEU A 170 1.12 -10.69 -7.95
CA LEU A 170 2.34 -10.12 -7.36
C LEU A 170 2.43 -10.30 -5.85
N PHE A 171 1.30 -10.29 -5.15
CA PHE A 171 1.26 -10.51 -3.70
C PHE A 171 0.94 -11.96 -3.31
N GLY A 172 0.92 -12.88 -4.28
CA GLY A 172 0.69 -14.30 -4.03
C GLY A 172 -0.67 -14.61 -3.39
N VAL A 173 -1.67 -13.79 -3.67
CA VAL A 173 -3.02 -13.95 -3.12
C VAL A 173 -3.70 -15.13 -3.80
N THR A 174 -4.27 -16.04 -3.02
CA THR A 174 -5.02 -17.21 -3.50
C THR A 174 -6.50 -16.88 -3.71
N LEU A 175 -7.18 -17.69 -4.52
CA LEU A 175 -8.63 -17.56 -4.72
C LEU A 175 -9.38 -17.71 -3.40
N ALA A 176 -8.97 -18.63 -2.54
CA ALA A 176 -9.56 -18.85 -1.22
C ALA A 176 -9.46 -17.59 -0.32
N GLU A 177 -8.33 -16.89 -0.34
CA GLU A 177 -8.15 -15.64 0.41
C GLU A 177 -9.07 -14.53 -0.11
N VAL A 178 -9.24 -14.41 -1.43
CA VAL A 178 -10.18 -13.46 -2.03
C VAL A 178 -11.62 -13.77 -1.62
N GLU A 179 -12.04 -15.03 -1.71
CA GLU A 179 -13.38 -15.47 -1.35
C GLU A 179 -13.65 -15.24 0.15
N GLU A 180 -12.69 -15.55 1.01
CA GLU A 180 -12.79 -15.29 2.46
C GLU A 180 -12.91 -13.80 2.78
N ALA A 181 -12.07 -12.97 2.15
CA ALA A 181 -12.13 -11.51 2.32
C ALA A 181 -13.50 -10.93 1.92
N MET A 182 -14.14 -11.49 0.89
CA MET A 182 -15.42 -11.00 0.39
C MET A 182 -16.64 -11.49 1.17
N LYS A 183 -16.50 -12.44 2.09
CA LYS A 183 -17.62 -12.88 2.95
C LYS A 183 -18.19 -11.77 3.83
N SER A 184 -17.38 -10.82 4.22
CA SER A 184 -17.77 -9.66 5.04
C SER A 184 -18.09 -8.40 4.22
N TYR A 185 -18.14 -8.52 2.90
CA TYR A 185 -18.57 -7.44 2.02
C TYR A 185 -20.10 -7.44 1.92
N GLU A 186 -20.74 -6.43 2.52
CA GLU A 186 -22.18 -6.16 2.43
C GLU A 186 -22.48 -4.93 1.57
#